data_ee034f42edad68f54e02411a8fa6c4a9
#
_entry.id   ee034f42edad68f54e02411a8fa6c4a9
#
_cell.length_a   1.000
_cell.length_b   1.000
_cell.length_c   1.000
_cell.angle_alpha   90.00
_cell.angle_beta   90.00
_cell.angle_gamma   90.00
#
_symmetry.space_group_name_H-M   'P 1'
#
loop_
_entity.id
_entity.type
_entity.pdbx_description
1 polymer ?
#
loop_
_entity_poly.entity_id
_entity_poly.type
_entity_poly.pdbx_seq_one_letter_code
_entity_poly.pdbx_strand_id
1 'polypeptide(L)'
;LSVTGVQTCALPIFNLMGKGNLAPTSAMDQVQNYVLGGIIGGVIYNDSITVLQFVLVLILWTLLVLILKFAKEHNRYVKQIVDGKPITLIKDGQVVVKECLKNGISANDLMFKLRANGIYEVQLVKRAVLEQNGQLTIVEYGDESIRYPIIVDGQANMDVLELIKKDEHWLLTQIQEQGFQRLQEIYLGEYLSGQLSLSPYEEKTIS
;
A
#
# COMPACT_ATOMS: atom_id res chain seq x y z
N LEU A 1 -17.05 -9.74 -31.86
CA LEU A 1 -17.39 -9.70 -30.44
C LEU A 1 -18.17 -8.43 -30.13
N SER A 2 -19.36 -8.55 -29.52
CA SER A 2 -20.09 -7.35 -29.08
C SER A 2 -19.39 -6.76 -27.83
N VAL A 3 -19.42 -5.44 -27.67
CA VAL A 3 -18.86 -4.73 -26.50
C VAL A 3 -19.43 -5.31 -25.20
N THR A 4 -20.71 -5.63 -25.16
CA THR A 4 -21.36 -6.24 -24.00
C THR A 4 -20.79 -7.63 -23.66
N GLY A 5 -20.50 -8.45 -24.68
CA GLY A 5 -19.90 -9.79 -24.46
C GLY A 5 -18.48 -9.69 -23.86
N VAL A 6 -17.67 -8.72 -24.32
CA VAL A 6 -16.34 -8.45 -23.79
C VAL A 6 -16.41 -8.00 -22.33
N GLN A 7 -17.32 -7.09 -22.00
CA GLN A 7 -17.53 -6.62 -20.63
C GLN A 7 -17.96 -7.75 -19.69
N THR A 8 -18.89 -8.62 -20.14
CA THR A 8 -19.37 -9.75 -19.35
C THR A 8 -18.25 -10.75 -19.04
N CYS A 9 -17.33 -11.00 -19.98
CA CYS A 9 -16.16 -11.85 -19.74
C CYS A 9 -15.12 -11.21 -18.81
N ALA A 10 -14.99 -9.88 -18.79
CA ALA A 10 -14.01 -9.18 -17.96
C ALA A 10 -14.45 -9.05 -16.50
N LEU A 11 -15.75 -8.92 -16.21
CA LEU A 11 -16.29 -8.73 -14.86
C LEU A 11 -15.88 -9.81 -13.84
N PRO A 12 -15.95 -11.12 -14.14
CA PRO A 12 -15.50 -12.16 -13.21
C PRO A 12 -14.02 -12.06 -12.91
N ILE A 13 -13.20 -11.62 -13.87
CA ILE A 13 -11.75 -11.46 -13.71
C ILE A 13 -11.46 -10.36 -12.70
N PHE A 14 -12.13 -9.20 -12.80
CA PHE A 14 -11.98 -8.13 -11.81
C PHE A 14 -12.35 -8.59 -10.40
N ASN A 15 -13.40 -9.39 -10.25
CA ASN A 15 -13.78 -9.93 -8.96
C ASN A 15 -12.75 -10.93 -8.40
N LEU A 16 -12.15 -11.75 -9.26
CA LEU A 16 -11.12 -12.72 -8.89
C LEU A 16 -9.80 -12.03 -8.50
N MET A 17 -9.42 -10.96 -9.23
CA MET A 17 -8.23 -10.16 -8.95
C MET A 17 -8.33 -9.37 -7.63
N GLY A 18 -9.55 -9.20 -7.12
CA GLY A 18 -9.83 -8.53 -5.85
C GLY A 18 -10.13 -7.04 -6.00
N LYS A 19 -10.76 -6.47 -4.96
CA LYS A 19 -11.24 -5.08 -4.95
C LYS A 19 -10.13 -4.02 -5.02
N GLY A 20 -8.88 -4.37 -4.74
CA GLY A 20 -7.72 -3.48 -4.84
C GLY A 20 -7.52 -2.93 -6.26
N ASN A 21 -7.91 -3.68 -7.30
CA ASN A 21 -7.80 -3.21 -8.68
C ASN A 21 -8.84 -2.15 -9.07
N LEU A 22 -9.92 -2.01 -8.29
CA LEU A 22 -10.94 -0.96 -8.50
C LEU A 22 -10.46 0.41 -7.97
N ALA A 23 -9.58 0.40 -6.96
CA ALA A 23 -8.92 1.58 -6.40
C ALA A 23 -7.43 1.27 -6.27
N PRO A 24 -6.63 1.44 -7.34
CA PRO A 24 -5.23 1.05 -7.33
C PRO A 24 -4.45 1.81 -6.26
N THR A 25 -3.81 1.06 -5.38
CA THR A 25 -3.00 1.58 -4.27
C THR A 25 -1.51 1.55 -4.57
N SER A 26 -1.11 0.87 -5.65
CA SER A 26 0.27 0.80 -6.11
C SER A 26 0.39 1.11 -7.61
N ALA A 27 1.61 1.48 -8.04
CA ALA A 27 1.91 1.69 -9.47
C ALA A 27 1.69 0.40 -10.28
N MET A 28 1.95 -0.76 -9.68
CA MET A 28 1.76 -2.05 -10.33
C MET A 28 0.29 -2.34 -10.60
N ASP A 29 -0.61 -2.01 -9.67
CA ASP A 29 -2.05 -2.17 -9.86
C ASP A 29 -2.54 -1.31 -11.03
N GLN A 30 -2.01 -0.10 -11.18
CA GLN A 30 -2.32 0.78 -12.31
C GLN A 30 -1.84 0.18 -13.64
N VAL A 31 -0.60 -0.33 -13.69
CA VAL A 31 -0.05 -0.99 -14.88
C VAL A 31 -0.91 -2.20 -15.27
N GLN A 32 -1.33 -3.02 -14.31
CA GLN A 32 -2.20 -4.16 -14.55
C GLN A 32 -3.54 -3.73 -15.18
N ASN A 33 -4.13 -2.65 -14.69
CA ASN A 33 -5.39 -2.11 -15.25
C ASN A 33 -5.20 -1.58 -16.68
N TYR A 34 -4.08 -0.89 -16.98
CA TYR A 34 -3.78 -0.41 -18.33
C TYR A 34 -3.56 -1.56 -19.31
N VAL A 35 -2.83 -2.60 -18.90
CA VAL A 35 -2.62 -3.78 -19.76
C VAL A 35 -3.93 -4.51 -20.03
N LEU A 36 -4.77 -4.70 -19.00
CA LEU A 36 -6.09 -5.32 -19.18
C LEU A 36 -6.98 -4.49 -20.13
N GLY A 37 -6.98 -3.15 -19.95
CA GLY A 37 -7.68 -2.23 -20.86
C GLY A 37 -7.16 -2.33 -22.29
N GLY A 38 -5.85 -2.48 -22.49
CA GLY A 38 -5.22 -2.70 -23.79
C GLY A 38 -5.63 -4.02 -24.44
N ILE A 39 -5.68 -5.11 -23.67
CA ILE A 39 -6.15 -6.43 -24.15
C ILE A 39 -7.62 -6.32 -24.63
N ILE A 40 -8.48 -5.71 -23.83
CA ILE A 40 -9.90 -5.52 -24.14
C ILE A 40 -10.06 -4.64 -25.38
N GLY A 41 -9.35 -3.50 -25.41
CA GLY A 41 -9.40 -2.57 -26.54
C GLY A 41 -8.90 -3.21 -27.84
N GLY A 42 -7.82 -3.95 -27.80
CA GLY A 42 -7.27 -4.63 -28.98
C GLY A 42 -8.25 -5.61 -29.62
N VAL A 43 -9.07 -6.29 -28.81
CA VAL A 43 -10.06 -7.26 -29.32
C VAL A 43 -11.29 -6.56 -29.92
N ILE A 44 -11.69 -5.41 -29.37
CA ILE A 44 -12.84 -4.66 -29.87
C ILE A 44 -12.59 -4.16 -31.32
N TYR A 45 -11.36 -3.80 -31.63
CA TYR A 45 -10.97 -3.23 -32.92
C TYR A 45 -10.39 -4.27 -33.91
N ASN A 46 -10.34 -5.56 -33.57
CA ASN A 46 -9.75 -6.59 -34.42
C ASN A 46 -10.70 -7.79 -34.63
N ASP A 47 -11.39 -7.80 -35.75
CA ASP A 47 -12.32 -8.86 -36.11
C ASP A 47 -11.65 -10.22 -36.36
N SER A 48 -10.32 -10.27 -36.50
CA SER A 48 -9.58 -11.53 -36.72
C SER A 48 -9.40 -12.32 -35.43
N ILE A 49 -9.62 -11.70 -34.26
CA ILE A 49 -9.48 -12.36 -32.96
C ILE A 49 -10.76 -13.13 -32.63
N THR A 50 -10.63 -14.44 -32.50
CA THR A 50 -11.77 -15.28 -32.11
C THR A 50 -12.07 -15.15 -30.61
N VAL A 51 -13.30 -15.47 -30.21
CA VAL A 51 -13.71 -15.47 -28.79
C VAL A 51 -12.79 -16.37 -27.96
N LEU A 52 -12.41 -17.54 -28.50
CA LEU A 52 -11.54 -18.48 -27.81
C LEU A 52 -10.15 -17.89 -27.55
N GLN A 53 -9.54 -17.22 -28.54
CA GLN A 53 -8.25 -16.54 -28.37
C GLN A 53 -8.31 -15.46 -27.31
N PHE A 54 -9.37 -14.65 -27.31
CA PHE A 54 -9.58 -13.62 -26.28
C PHE A 54 -9.68 -14.22 -24.90
N VAL A 55 -10.50 -15.26 -24.70
CA VAL A 55 -10.65 -15.94 -23.40
C VAL A 55 -9.32 -16.54 -22.94
N LEU A 56 -8.56 -17.15 -23.84
CA LEU A 56 -7.22 -17.69 -23.49
C LEU A 56 -6.26 -16.59 -23.03
N VAL A 57 -6.23 -15.44 -23.70
CA VAL A 57 -5.39 -14.30 -23.31
C VAL A 57 -5.80 -13.78 -21.95
N LEU A 58 -7.11 -13.66 -21.67
CA LEU A 58 -7.62 -13.25 -20.37
C LEU A 58 -7.24 -14.22 -19.24
N ILE A 59 -7.33 -15.53 -19.51
CA ILE A 59 -6.91 -16.58 -18.54
C ILE A 59 -5.42 -16.46 -18.24
N LEU A 60 -4.59 -16.35 -19.28
CA LEU A 60 -3.13 -16.20 -19.11
C LEU A 60 -2.78 -14.93 -18.33
N TRP A 61 -3.44 -13.83 -18.66
CA TRP A 61 -3.27 -12.57 -17.93
C TRP A 61 -3.66 -12.70 -16.46
N THR A 62 -4.84 -13.27 -16.19
CA THR A 62 -5.33 -13.50 -14.84
C THR A 62 -4.36 -14.38 -14.03
N LEU A 63 -3.87 -15.45 -14.64
CA LEU A 63 -2.89 -16.36 -14.01
C LEU A 63 -1.61 -15.61 -13.64
N LEU A 64 -1.07 -14.78 -14.55
CA LEU A 64 0.11 -13.96 -14.31
C LEU A 64 -0.12 -13.00 -13.11
N VAL A 65 -1.26 -12.32 -13.06
CA VAL A 65 -1.60 -11.41 -11.96
C VAL A 65 -1.72 -12.16 -10.63
N LEU A 66 -2.34 -13.35 -10.62
CA LEU A 66 -2.45 -14.18 -9.41
C LEU A 66 -1.09 -14.68 -8.93
N ILE A 67 -0.19 -15.08 -9.84
CA ILE A 67 1.18 -15.46 -9.49
C ILE A 67 1.95 -14.29 -8.87
N LEU A 68 1.84 -13.09 -9.46
CA LEU A 68 2.47 -11.88 -8.91
C LEU A 68 1.91 -11.52 -7.54
N LYS A 69 0.58 -11.60 -7.36
CA LYS A 69 -0.08 -11.38 -6.07
C LYS A 69 0.42 -12.36 -5.02
N PHE A 70 0.42 -13.65 -5.33
CA PHE A 70 0.94 -14.70 -4.44
C PHE A 70 2.41 -14.47 -4.08
N ALA A 71 3.26 -14.11 -5.06
CA ALA A 71 4.67 -13.80 -4.82
C ALA A 71 4.85 -12.58 -3.90
N LYS A 72 4.03 -11.53 -4.06
CA LYS A 72 4.03 -10.34 -3.18
C LYS A 72 3.62 -10.67 -1.75
N GLU A 73 2.60 -11.49 -1.57
CA GLU A 73 2.09 -11.88 -0.25
C GLU A 73 3.09 -12.76 0.52
N HIS A 74 3.85 -13.59 -0.17
CA HIS A 74 4.79 -14.54 0.45
C HIS A 74 6.23 -14.07 0.50
N ASN A 75 6.59 -12.97 -0.21
CA ASN A 75 7.96 -12.49 -0.27
C ASN A 75 8.05 -10.97 -0.12
N ARG A 76 8.61 -10.54 1.02
CA ARG A 76 8.82 -9.13 1.34
C ARG A 76 9.67 -8.38 0.30
N TYR A 77 10.70 -9.05 -0.25
CA TYR A 77 11.57 -8.43 -1.26
C TYR A 77 10.80 -8.16 -2.54
N VAL A 78 9.95 -9.12 -2.96
CA VAL A 78 9.09 -8.95 -4.13
C VAL A 78 8.10 -7.80 -3.90
N LYS A 79 7.45 -7.74 -2.73
CA LYS A 79 6.54 -6.64 -2.35
C LYS A 79 7.24 -5.28 -2.45
N GLN A 80 8.45 -5.16 -1.89
CA GLN A 80 9.22 -3.91 -1.92
C GLN A 80 9.71 -3.49 -3.30
N ILE A 81 10.04 -4.45 -4.17
CA ILE A 81 10.47 -4.17 -5.56
C ILE A 81 9.27 -3.75 -6.40
N VAL A 82 8.14 -4.43 -6.25
CA VAL A 82 6.94 -4.24 -7.08
C VAL A 82 6.16 -3.00 -6.67
N ASP A 83 5.91 -2.82 -5.39
CA ASP A 83 5.09 -1.71 -4.88
C ASP A 83 5.93 -0.49 -4.47
N GLY A 84 7.24 -0.66 -4.22
CA GLY A 84 8.10 0.37 -3.65
C GLY A 84 8.03 0.39 -2.11
N LYS A 85 8.65 1.41 -1.54
CA LYS A 85 8.63 1.68 -0.09
C LYS A 85 8.08 3.08 0.16
N PRO A 86 7.31 3.29 1.24
CA PRO A 86 7.02 4.64 1.70
C PRO A 86 8.32 5.40 2.00
N ILE A 87 8.36 6.70 1.69
CA ILE A 87 9.56 7.51 1.78
C ILE A 87 9.29 8.75 2.61
N THR A 88 10.07 8.96 3.68
CA THR A 88 9.95 10.15 4.50
C THR A 88 10.55 11.36 3.79
N LEU A 89 9.73 12.35 3.46
CA LEU A 89 10.13 13.60 2.80
C LEU A 89 10.35 14.75 3.79
N ILE A 90 9.63 14.73 4.92
CA ILE A 90 9.79 15.71 6.01
C ILE A 90 9.93 14.96 7.32
N LYS A 91 10.91 15.37 8.13
CA LYS A 91 11.16 14.86 9.48
C LYS A 91 11.44 16.02 10.40
N ASP A 92 10.71 16.09 11.52
CA ASP A 92 10.86 17.11 12.56
C ASP A 92 10.90 18.56 12.04
N GLY A 93 9.96 18.91 11.15
CA GLY A 93 9.86 20.24 10.55
C GLY A 93 10.89 20.56 9.48
N GLN A 94 11.70 19.57 9.07
CA GLN A 94 12.76 19.76 8.08
C GLN A 94 12.57 18.85 6.87
N VAL A 95 12.80 19.41 5.66
CA VAL A 95 12.74 18.65 4.42
C VAL A 95 13.98 17.75 4.29
N VAL A 96 13.78 16.47 4.03
CA VAL A 96 14.83 15.51 3.72
C VAL A 96 15.15 15.63 2.22
N VAL A 97 15.89 16.70 1.85
CA VAL A 97 16.16 17.09 0.44
C VAL A 97 16.73 15.93 -0.36
N LYS A 98 17.61 15.12 0.23
CA LYS A 98 18.22 13.96 -0.44
C LYS A 98 17.16 12.95 -0.90
N GLU A 99 16.18 12.65 -0.07
CA GLU A 99 15.10 11.72 -0.43
C GLU A 99 14.14 12.34 -1.45
N CYS A 100 13.85 13.64 -1.36
CA CYS A 100 13.05 14.35 -2.37
C CYS A 100 13.69 14.24 -3.75
N LEU A 101 14.97 14.60 -3.88
CA LEU A 101 15.69 14.58 -5.14
C LEU A 101 15.85 13.17 -5.73
N LYS A 102 16.16 12.19 -4.88
CA LYS A 102 16.28 10.79 -5.29
C LYS A 102 15.00 10.24 -5.91
N ASN A 103 13.85 10.73 -5.45
CA ASN A 103 12.52 10.27 -5.90
C ASN A 103 11.86 11.25 -6.87
N GLY A 104 12.61 12.22 -7.41
CA GLY A 104 12.13 13.14 -8.44
C GLY A 104 11.09 14.15 -7.94
N ILE A 105 11.02 14.41 -6.63
CA ILE A 105 10.10 15.37 -6.02
C ILE A 105 10.80 16.74 -5.95
N SER A 106 10.31 17.70 -6.73
CA SER A 106 10.78 19.09 -6.66
C SER A 106 10.22 19.79 -5.41
N ALA A 107 10.82 20.93 -5.04
CA ALA A 107 10.29 21.75 -3.94
C ALA A 107 8.85 22.22 -4.22
N ASN A 108 8.54 22.54 -5.49
CA ASN A 108 7.18 22.93 -5.90
C ASN A 108 6.18 21.76 -5.72
N ASP A 109 6.57 20.54 -6.11
CA ASP A 109 5.70 19.36 -5.96
C ASP A 109 5.44 19.05 -4.49
N LEU A 110 6.49 19.15 -3.65
CA LEU A 110 6.35 18.96 -2.22
C LEU A 110 5.37 19.98 -1.62
N MET A 111 5.58 21.28 -1.92
CA MET A 111 4.71 22.34 -1.43
C MET A 111 3.29 22.24 -1.98
N PHE A 112 3.12 21.80 -3.23
CA PHE A 112 1.79 21.52 -3.79
C PHE A 112 1.08 20.42 -3.01
N LYS A 113 1.76 19.29 -2.77
CA LYS A 113 1.22 18.17 -2.00
C LYS A 113 0.87 18.56 -0.55
N LEU A 114 1.68 19.40 0.11
CA LEU A 114 1.37 19.92 1.44
C LEU A 114 0.10 20.79 1.42
N ARG A 115 0.01 21.75 0.49
CA ARG A 115 -1.17 22.62 0.35
C ARG A 115 -2.44 21.83 0.02
N ALA A 116 -2.34 20.78 -0.79
CA ALA A 116 -3.47 19.90 -1.08
C ALA A 116 -4.02 19.19 0.17
N ASN A 117 -3.20 19.09 1.23
CA ASN A 117 -3.59 18.57 2.55
C ASN A 117 -3.85 19.70 3.58
N GLY A 118 -3.96 20.97 3.15
CA GLY A 118 -4.24 22.10 4.02
C GLY A 118 -3.03 22.63 4.81
N ILE A 119 -1.81 22.19 4.49
CA ILE A 119 -0.58 22.57 5.19
C ILE A 119 0.19 23.60 4.35
N TYR A 120 0.49 24.73 4.95
CA TYR A 120 1.17 25.86 4.29
C TYR A 120 2.61 26.05 4.78
N GLU A 121 2.97 25.49 5.94
CA GLU A 121 4.28 25.63 6.56
C GLU A 121 4.90 24.28 6.86
N VAL A 122 6.12 24.06 6.39
CA VAL A 122 6.86 22.80 6.62
C VAL A 122 7.13 22.56 8.12
N GLN A 123 7.32 23.65 8.88
CA GLN A 123 7.65 23.61 10.31
C GLN A 123 6.52 23.00 11.17
N LEU A 124 5.27 23.06 10.70
CA LEU A 124 4.11 22.46 11.38
C LEU A 124 4.09 20.93 11.23
N VAL A 125 4.88 20.39 10.30
CA VAL A 125 4.89 18.97 9.98
C VAL A 125 5.94 18.26 10.81
N LYS A 126 5.50 17.37 11.69
CA LYS A 126 6.38 16.47 12.44
C LYS A 126 6.96 15.39 11.51
N ARG A 127 6.11 14.81 10.66
CA ARG A 127 6.53 13.82 9.65
C ARG A 127 5.62 13.87 8.42
N ALA A 128 6.21 13.80 7.23
CA ALA A 128 5.46 13.59 5.99
C ALA A 128 6.08 12.44 5.21
N VAL A 129 5.26 11.46 4.85
CA VAL A 129 5.65 10.24 4.14
C VAL A 129 4.97 10.20 2.78
N LEU A 130 5.75 10.04 1.73
CA LEU A 130 5.25 9.77 0.39
C LEU A 130 4.92 8.29 0.28
N GLU A 131 3.64 8.00 0.11
CA GLU A 131 3.13 6.64 -0.04
C GLU A 131 3.41 6.07 -1.44
N GLN A 132 3.25 4.77 -1.60
CA GLN A 132 3.50 4.05 -2.86
C GLN A 132 2.62 4.53 -4.03
N ASN A 133 1.41 5.04 -3.72
CA ASN A 133 0.49 5.63 -4.70
C ASN A 133 0.77 7.10 -5.02
N GLY A 134 1.86 7.67 -4.47
CA GLY A 134 2.24 9.06 -4.66
C GLY A 134 1.48 10.07 -3.80
N GLN A 135 0.60 9.62 -2.90
CA GLN A 135 -0.05 10.49 -1.93
C GLN A 135 0.90 10.83 -0.78
N LEU A 136 0.65 11.96 -0.11
CA LEU A 136 1.42 12.38 1.04
C LEU A 136 0.61 12.15 2.31
N THR A 137 1.12 11.32 3.20
CA THR A 137 0.55 11.16 4.54
C THR A 137 1.33 12.02 5.52
N ILE A 138 0.62 12.84 6.30
CA ILE A 138 1.21 13.90 7.12
C ILE A 138 0.81 13.71 8.57
N VAL A 139 1.78 13.89 9.47
CA VAL A 139 1.62 14.00 10.92
C VAL A 139 2.08 15.39 11.33
N GLU A 140 1.19 16.18 11.95
CA GLU A 140 1.51 17.52 12.44
C GLU A 140 1.99 17.48 13.89
N TYR A 141 2.68 18.55 14.32
CA TYR A 141 2.97 18.74 15.74
C TYR A 141 1.66 18.99 16.51
N GLY A 142 1.50 18.32 17.65
CA GLY A 142 0.28 18.41 18.47
C GLY A 142 -0.82 17.41 18.06
N ASP A 143 -0.65 16.69 16.97
CA ASP A 143 -1.52 15.56 16.65
C ASP A 143 -1.17 14.39 17.60
N GLU A 144 -2.00 14.21 18.62
CA GLU A 144 -1.81 13.13 19.62
C GLU A 144 -2.17 11.75 19.06
N SER A 145 -2.95 11.72 17.98
CA SER A 145 -3.31 10.48 17.30
C SER A 145 -2.24 10.10 16.28
N ILE A 146 -1.49 9.07 16.58
CA ILE A 146 -0.58 8.49 15.60
C ILE A 146 -1.43 7.75 14.57
N ARG A 147 -1.52 8.30 13.37
CA ARG A 147 -2.33 7.76 12.26
C ARG A 147 -1.69 6.57 11.56
N TYR A 148 -0.53 6.12 12.02
CA TYR A 148 0.20 5.02 11.42
C TYR A 148 0.21 3.82 12.36
N PRO A 149 -0.06 2.63 11.84
CA PRO A 149 0.08 1.42 12.63
C PRO A 149 1.56 1.15 12.94
N ILE A 150 1.81 0.66 14.14
CA ILE A 150 3.13 0.22 14.60
C ILE A 150 3.49 -1.15 14.02
N ILE A 151 2.47 -2.02 13.85
CA ILE A 151 2.62 -3.34 13.25
C ILE A 151 1.69 -3.44 12.05
N VAL A 152 2.25 -3.87 10.91
CA VAL A 152 1.50 -4.16 9.68
C VAL A 152 1.98 -5.48 9.11
N ASP A 153 1.05 -6.38 8.83
CA ASP A 153 1.35 -7.71 8.26
C ASP A 153 2.47 -8.45 9.02
N GLY A 154 2.42 -8.42 10.35
CA GLY A 154 3.42 -9.08 11.19
C GLY A 154 4.79 -8.41 11.23
N GLN A 155 4.91 -7.16 10.82
CA GLN A 155 6.16 -6.42 10.77
C GLN A 155 6.07 -5.12 11.56
N ALA A 156 7.12 -4.83 12.34
CA ALA A 156 7.24 -3.56 13.04
C ALA A 156 7.55 -2.42 12.06
N ASN A 157 6.86 -1.30 12.23
CA ASN A 157 7.15 -0.06 11.53
C ASN A 157 8.13 0.77 12.38
N MET A 158 9.43 0.67 12.04
CA MET A 158 10.51 1.33 12.79
C MET A 158 10.37 2.85 12.76
N ASP A 159 9.85 3.43 11.67
CA ASP A 159 9.64 4.87 11.57
C ASP A 159 8.58 5.37 12.55
N VAL A 160 7.53 4.56 12.77
CA VAL A 160 6.47 4.87 13.74
C VAL A 160 7.00 4.68 15.17
N LEU A 161 7.77 3.64 15.44
CA LEU A 161 8.42 3.44 16.74
C LEU A 161 9.31 4.62 17.10
N GLU A 162 10.14 5.09 16.16
CA GLU A 162 10.94 6.30 16.35
C GLU A 162 10.06 7.54 16.65
N LEU A 163 8.94 7.68 15.94
CA LEU A 163 8.00 8.79 16.11
C LEU A 163 7.43 8.86 17.53
N ILE A 164 7.13 7.70 18.14
CA ILE A 164 6.64 7.59 19.53
C ILE A 164 7.75 7.48 20.57
N LYS A 165 9.02 7.58 20.14
CA LYS A 165 10.21 7.44 20.99
C LYS A 165 10.27 6.10 21.72
N LYS A 166 9.90 5.03 21.03
CA LYS A 166 9.97 3.64 21.48
C LYS A 166 10.87 2.84 20.54
N ASP A 167 11.36 1.71 21.04
CA ASP A 167 12.20 0.79 20.28
C ASP A 167 11.49 -0.56 20.03
N GLU A 168 12.13 -1.40 19.25
CA GLU A 168 11.61 -2.74 18.94
C GLU A 168 11.52 -3.62 20.19
N HIS A 169 12.45 -3.45 21.15
CA HIS A 169 12.42 -4.20 22.40
C HIS A 169 11.17 -3.88 23.22
N TRP A 170 10.80 -2.60 23.32
CA TRP A 170 9.56 -2.18 23.97
C TRP A 170 8.35 -2.82 23.28
N LEU A 171 8.31 -2.82 21.93
CA LEU A 171 7.21 -3.40 21.17
C LEU A 171 7.07 -4.90 21.44
N LEU A 172 8.20 -5.65 21.44
CA LEU A 172 8.20 -7.08 21.73
C LEU A 172 7.70 -7.37 23.15
N THR A 173 8.07 -6.54 24.12
CA THR A 173 7.55 -6.66 25.49
C THR A 173 6.04 -6.47 25.53
N GLN A 174 5.54 -5.44 24.86
CA GLN A 174 4.09 -5.13 24.85
C GLN A 174 3.25 -6.23 24.19
N ILE A 175 3.72 -6.84 23.11
CA ILE A 175 3.01 -7.95 22.47
C ILE A 175 3.03 -9.21 23.35
N GLN A 176 4.12 -9.46 24.08
CA GLN A 176 4.21 -10.59 25.01
C GLN A 176 3.28 -10.42 26.21
N GLU A 177 3.15 -9.21 26.75
CA GLU A 177 2.19 -8.90 27.82
C GLU A 177 0.74 -9.16 27.39
N GLN A 178 0.42 -9.01 26.09
CA GLN A 178 -0.88 -9.34 25.52
C GLN A 178 -1.01 -10.80 25.05
N GLY A 179 -0.01 -11.65 25.36
CA GLY A 179 -0.06 -13.10 25.13
C GLY A 179 0.38 -13.55 23.73
N PHE A 180 1.00 -12.67 22.93
CA PHE A 180 1.56 -13.02 21.64
C PHE A 180 3.07 -13.29 21.74
N GLN A 181 3.57 -14.29 21.02
CA GLN A 181 4.99 -14.66 21.06
C GLN A 181 5.80 -14.00 19.94
N ARG A 182 5.16 -13.70 18.80
CA ARG A 182 5.82 -13.20 17.60
C ARG A 182 4.99 -12.11 16.93
N LEU A 183 5.68 -11.16 16.30
CA LEU A 183 5.04 -10.11 15.49
C LEU A 183 4.19 -10.68 14.34
N GLN A 184 4.61 -11.81 13.75
CA GLN A 184 3.93 -12.47 12.64
C GLN A 184 2.52 -12.99 12.98
N GLU A 185 2.17 -13.06 14.26
CA GLU A 185 0.82 -13.44 14.70
C GLU A 185 -0.17 -12.28 14.58
N ILE A 186 0.33 -11.04 14.38
CA ILE A 186 -0.45 -9.80 14.44
C ILE A 186 -0.61 -9.23 13.03
N TYR A 187 -1.85 -9.10 12.57
CA TYR A 187 -2.20 -8.46 11.31
C TYR A 187 -2.01 -6.95 11.37
N LEU A 188 -2.54 -6.31 12.44
CA LEU A 188 -2.47 -4.87 12.63
C LEU A 188 -2.20 -4.55 14.11
N GLY A 189 -1.27 -3.63 14.38
CA GLY A 189 -1.02 -3.08 15.70
C GLY A 189 -1.06 -1.56 15.66
N GLU A 190 -1.94 -0.95 16.45
CA GLU A 190 -2.14 0.49 16.52
C GLU A 190 -1.81 1.01 17.91
N TYR A 191 -1.15 2.18 17.97
CA TYR A 191 -0.85 2.84 19.23
C TYR A 191 -1.73 4.08 19.38
N LEU A 192 -2.70 3.98 20.29
CA LEU A 192 -3.70 5.03 20.52
C LEU A 192 -3.68 5.44 21.99
N SER A 193 -3.51 6.73 22.25
CA SER A 193 -3.59 7.30 23.60
C SER A 193 -2.74 6.57 24.66
N GLY A 194 -1.54 6.12 24.29
CA GLY A 194 -0.64 5.43 25.20
C GLY A 194 -0.83 3.91 25.30
N GLN A 195 -1.80 3.35 24.61
CA GLN A 195 -2.11 1.91 24.61
C GLN A 195 -1.89 1.27 23.24
N LEU A 196 -1.40 0.04 23.24
CA LEU A 196 -1.21 -0.78 22.05
C LEU A 196 -2.45 -1.66 21.84
N SER A 197 -3.17 -1.42 20.74
CA SER A 197 -4.28 -2.27 20.29
C SER A 197 -3.78 -3.23 19.22
N LEU A 198 -4.04 -4.53 19.39
CA LEU A 198 -3.57 -5.58 18.50
C LEU A 198 -4.74 -6.33 17.86
N SER A 199 -4.67 -6.50 16.53
CA SER A 199 -5.59 -7.34 15.74
C SER A 199 -4.79 -8.52 15.18
N PRO A 200 -4.95 -9.73 15.71
CA PRO A 200 -4.23 -10.91 15.24
C PRO A 200 -4.83 -11.46 13.92
N TYR A 201 -4.06 -12.30 13.20
CA TYR A 201 -4.56 -13.04 12.03
C TYR A 201 -5.62 -14.10 12.43
N GLU A 202 -5.47 -14.72 13.59
CA GLU A 202 -6.43 -15.67 14.15
C GLU A 202 -6.89 -15.15 15.52
N GLU A 203 -8.19 -15.11 15.75
CA GLU A 203 -8.71 -14.83 17.08
C GLU A 203 -8.26 -15.94 18.03
N LYS A 204 -7.37 -15.63 18.98
CA LYS A 204 -7.11 -16.53 20.10
C LYS A 204 -8.40 -16.63 20.90
N THR A 205 -9.06 -17.76 20.80
CA THR A 205 -10.14 -18.12 21.72
C THR A 205 -9.54 -18.11 23.13
N ILE A 206 -9.81 -17.06 23.88
CA ILE A 206 -9.43 -16.97 25.28
C ILE A 206 -10.30 -18.00 26.01
N SER A 207 -9.69 -19.13 26.33
CA SER A 207 -10.29 -20.19 27.19
C SER A 207 -10.06 -19.89 28.65
#